data_0a85deeca503653212b672e182c5c494
#
_entry.id   0a85deeca503653212b672e182c5c494
#
_cell.length_a   1.000
_cell.length_b   1.000
_cell.length_c   1.000
_cell.angle_alpha   90.00
_cell.angle_beta   90.00
_cell.angle_gamma   90.00
#
_symmetry.space_group_name_H-M   'P 1'
#
loop_
_entity.id
_entity.type
_entity.pdbx_description
1 polymer ?
#
loop_
_entity_poly.entity_id
_entity_poly.type
_entity_poly.pdbx_seq_one_letter_code
_entity_poly.pdbx_strand_id
1 'polypeptide(L)'
;FTIRFGQLSRYLDLQPSQQESVYRISEAFMADQQEALSRSARKEELMTRALHANLKQMKEALNEEQYRNYVTLLNVTSNNQVLSSNLTDGYLANNR
;
A
#
# COMPACT_ATOMS: atom_id res chain seq x y z
N PHE A 1 -6.58 -4.20 -0.89
CA PHE A 1 -6.44 -2.89 -0.23
C PHE A 1 -7.06 -1.82 -1.10
N THR A 2 -8.09 -1.20 -0.59
CA THR A 2 -8.81 -0.18 -1.32
C THR A 2 -9.11 0.98 -0.40
N ILE A 3 -8.65 2.16 -0.78
CA ILE A 3 -8.94 3.37 -0.04
C ILE A 3 -9.04 4.52 -1.03
N ARG A 4 -9.99 5.41 -0.82
CA ARG A 4 -10.16 6.54 -1.71
C ARG A 4 -9.01 7.51 -1.54
N PHE A 5 -8.56 8.05 -2.68
CA PHE A 5 -7.43 8.95 -2.65
C PHE A 5 -7.68 10.16 -1.76
N GLY A 6 -8.89 10.71 -1.78
CA GLY A 6 -9.20 11.85 -0.92
C GLY A 6 -9.00 11.56 0.56
N GLN A 7 -9.40 10.36 0.99
CA GLN A 7 -9.21 9.95 2.37
C GLN A 7 -7.74 9.74 2.68
N LEU A 8 -7.03 9.12 1.76
CA LEU A 8 -5.60 8.87 1.92
C LEU A 8 -4.83 10.19 2.01
N SER A 9 -5.17 11.13 1.14
CA SER A 9 -4.53 12.43 1.12
C SER A 9 -4.70 13.16 2.45
N ARG A 10 -5.89 13.11 3.02
CA ARG A 10 -6.14 13.74 4.31
C ARG A 10 -5.45 13.02 5.44
N TYR A 11 -5.48 11.70 5.42
CA TYR A 11 -4.85 10.91 6.48
C TYR A 11 -3.34 11.15 6.53
N LEU A 12 -2.71 11.24 5.38
CA LEU A 12 -1.27 11.44 5.30
C LEU A 12 -0.88 12.91 5.32
N ASP A 13 -1.86 13.81 5.21
CA ASP A 13 -1.61 15.26 5.15
C ASP A 13 -0.65 15.57 4.01
N LEU A 14 -1.02 15.16 2.81
CA LEU A 14 -0.18 15.33 1.64
C LEU A 14 -0.03 16.81 1.27
N GLN A 15 1.19 17.21 0.99
CA GLN A 15 1.45 18.51 0.42
C GLN A 15 0.92 18.58 -1.01
N PRO A 16 0.56 19.77 -1.51
CA PRO A 16 0.11 19.87 -2.90
C PRO A 16 1.09 19.28 -3.89
N SER A 17 2.38 19.42 -3.63
CA SER A 17 3.41 18.88 -4.52
C SER A 17 3.46 17.37 -4.53
N GLN A 18 2.88 16.72 -3.53
CA GLN A 18 2.89 15.25 -3.44
C GLN A 18 1.65 14.61 -4.05
N GLN A 19 0.59 15.37 -4.23
CA GLN A 19 -0.71 14.77 -4.53
C GLN A 19 -0.73 14.02 -5.85
N GLU A 20 -0.13 14.58 -6.89
CA GLU A 20 -0.15 13.90 -8.18
C GLU A 20 0.64 12.60 -8.15
N SER A 21 1.83 12.63 -7.54
CA SER A 21 2.65 11.43 -7.47
C SER A 21 1.95 10.33 -6.68
N VAL A 22 1.40 10.67 -5.53
CA VAL A 22 0.73 9.68 -4.70
C VAL A 22 -0.52 9.16 -5.38
N TYR A 23 -1.24 10.02 -6.09
CA TYR A 23 -2.41 9.59 -6.85
C TYR A 23 -2.02 8.55 -7.90
N ARG A 24 -0.97 8.83 -8.67
CA ARG A 24 -0.52 7.89 -9.70
C ARG A 24 -0.07 6.56 -9.10
N ILE A 25 0.64 6.62 -7.98
CA ILE A 25 1.10 5.41 -7.31
C ILE A 25 -0.10 4.59 -6.84
N SER A 26 -1.11 5.25 -6.29
CA SER A 26 -2.31 4.57 -5.82
C SER A 26 -3.08 3.92 -6.97
N GLU A 27 -3.18 4.61 -8.10
CA GLU A 27 -3.87 4.06 -9.27
C GLU A 27 -3.13 2.85 -9.82
N ALA A 28 -1.80 2.92 -9.87
CA ALA A 28 -1.01 1.79 -10.33
C ALA A 28 -1.18 0.59 -9.40
N PHE A 29 -1.23 0.84 -8.10
CA PHE A 29 -1.43 -0.23 -7.13
C PHE A 29 -2.77 -0.90 -7.33
N MET A 30 -3.83 -0.12 -7.55
CA MET A 30 -5.15 -0.68 -7.82
C MET A 30 -5.15 -1.54 -9.07
N ALA A 31 -4.53 -1.03 -10.14
CA ALA A 31 -4.46 -1.79 -11.39
C ALA A 31 -3.69 -3.10 -11.20
N ASP A 32 -2.58 -3.05 -10.47
CA ASP A 32 -1.78 -4.24 -10.21
C ASP A 32 -2.55 -5.26 -9.38
N GLN A 33 -3.33 -4.79 -8.41
CA GLN A 33 -4.15 -5.69 -7.62
C GLN A 33 -5.23 -6.35 -8.46
N GLN A 34 -5.86 -5.60 -9.35
CA GLN A 34 -6.88 -6.16 -10.23
C GLN A 34 -6.29 -7.19 -11.18
N GLU A 35 -5.10 -6.90 -11.68
CA GLU A 35 -4.40 -7.87 -12.54
C GLU A 35 -4.13 -9.16 -11.76
N ALA A 36 -3.67 -9.03 -10.52
CA ALA A 36 -3.40 -10.19 -9.68
C ALA A 36 -4.66 -11.02 -9.45
N LEU A 37 -5.77 -10.35 -9.20
CA LEU A 37 -7.03 -11.05 -8.95
C LEU A 37 -7.55 -11.78 -10.17
N SER A 38 -7.18 -11.33 -11.37
CA SER A 38 -7.62 -11.99 -12.60
C SER A 38 -6.78 -13.22 -12.94
N ARG A 39 -5.69 -13.49 -12.21
CA ARG A 39 -4.79 -14.61 -12.48
C ARG A 39 -4.74 -15.53 -11.28
N SER A 40 -5.69 -16.45 -11.22
CA SER A 40 -5.86 -17.30 -10.04
C SER A 40 -4.62 -18.12 -9.70
N ALA A 41 -3.87 -18.56 -10.72
CA ALA A 41 -2.70 -19.42 -10.47
C ALA A 41 -1.53 -18.69 -9.86
N ARG A 42 -1.44 -17.35 -10.05
CA ARG A 42 -0.32 -16.55 -9.55
C ARG A 42 -0.77 -15.40 -8.68
N LYS A 43 -1.97 -15.51 -8.13
CA LYS A 43 -2.59 -14.41 -7.41
C LYS A 43 -1.72 -13.91 -6.27
N GLU A 44 -1.25 -14.81 -5.42
CA GLU A 44 -0.48 -14.40 -4.26
C GLU A 44 0.86 -13.80 -4.64
N GLU A 45 1.51 -14.37 -5.64
CA GLU A 45 2.78 -13.83 -6.10
C GLU A 45 2.61 -12.43 -6.65
N LEU A 46 1.60 -12.24 -7.49
CA LEU A 46 1.37 -10.94 -8.11
C LEU A 46 0.91 -9.89 -7.09
N MET A 47 0.11 -10.30 -6.12
CA MET A 47 -0.30 -9.38 -5.07
C MET A 47 0.90 -8.95 -4.24
N THR A 48 1.80 -9.86 -3.93
CA THR A 48 3.02 -9.53 -3.19
C THR A 48 3.88 -8.55 -3.98
N ARG A 49 4.03 -8.79 -5.28
CA ARG A 49 4.79 -7.88 -6.14
C ARG A 49 4.16 -6.50 -6.19
N ALA A 50 2.83 -6.47 -6.31
CA ALA A 50 2.11 -5.19 -6.36
C ALA A 50 2.34 -4.41 -5.07
N LEU A 51 2.28 -5.09 -3.94
CA LEU A 51 2.48 -4.44 -2.66
C LEU A 51 3.90 -3.91 -2.52
N HIS A 52 4.89 -4.70 -2.89
CA HIS A 52 6.28 -4.26 -2.81
C HIS A 52 6.55 -3.06 -3.71
N ALA A 53 6.00 -3.07 -4.92
CA ALA A 53 6.16 -1.95 -5.83
C ALA A 53 5.51 -0.70 -5.25
N ASN A 54 4.33 -0.86 -4.66
CA ASN A 54 3.63 0.25 -4.04
C ASN A 54 4.44 0.85 -2.89
N LEU A 55 4.94 0.01 -2.00
CA LEU A 55 5.70 0.48 -0.84
C LEU A 55 6.97 1.20 -1.28
N LYS A 56 7.65 0.67 -2.28
CA LYS A 56 8.86 1.32 -2.79
C LYS A 56 8.56 2.70 -3.33
N GLN A 57 7.50 2.81 -4.13
CA GLN A 57 7.14 4.08 -4.74
C GLN A 57 6.64 5.08 -3.71
N MET A 58 5.87 4.62 -2.73
CA MET A 58 5.38 5.51 -1.69
C MET A 58 6.53 6.01 -0.82
N LYS A 59 7.51 5.16 -0.56
CA LYS A 59 8.67 5.57 0.23
C LYS A 59 9.41 6.72 -0.45
N GLU A 60 9.44 6.72 -1.78
CA GLU A 60 10.09 7.79 -2.53
C GLU A 60 9.25 9.07 -2.58
N ALA A 61 7.94 8.93 -2.57
CA ALA A 61 7.04 10.07 -2.72
C ALA A 61 6.68 10.73 -1.39
N LEU A 62 6.82 10.02 -0.28
CA LEU A 62 6.40 10.49 1.03
C LEU A 62 7.62 10.78 1.91
N ASN A 63 7.44 11.69 2.88
CA ASN A 63 8.46 11.85 3.89
C ASN A 63 8.38 10.68 4.88
N GLU A 64 9.32 10.65 5.81
CA GLU A 64 9.47 9.51 6.72
C GLU A 64 8.22 9.29 7.57
N GLU A 65 7.68 10.37 8.11
CA GLU A 65 6.50 10.27 8.96
C GLU A 65 5.28 9.82 8.15
N GLN A 66 5.10 10.40 6.97
CA GLN A 66 3.99 10.02 6.10
C GLN A 66 4.10 8.55 5.70
N TYR A 67 5.30 8.10 5.37
CA TYR A 67 5.49 6.71 4.98
C TYR A 67 5.17 5.77 6.13
N ARG A 68 5.61 6.12 7.33
CA ARG A 68 5.30 5.32 8.51
C ARG A 68 3.80 5.23 8.72
N ASN A 69 3.10 6.35 8.57
CA ASN A 69 1.65 6.37 8.70
C ASN A 69 0.97 5.55 7.60
N TYR A 70 1.53 5.58 6.40
CA TYR A 70 1.00 4.80 5.30
C TYR A 70 1.12 3.31 5.56
N VAL A 71 2.28 2.87 6.05
CA VAL A 71 2.48 1.47 6.39
C VAL A 71 1.52 1.04 7.49
N THR A 72 1.31 1.89 8.47
CA THR A 72 0.36 1.61 9.55
C THR A 72 -1.05 1.45 8.99
N LEU A 73 -1.44 2.33 8.08
CA LEU A 73 -2.75 2.26 7.46
C LEU A 73 -2.92 0.96 6.67
N LEU A 74 -1.89 0.56 5.93
CA LEU A 74 -1.92 -0.69 5.20
C LEU A 74 -2.13 -1.87 6.13
N ASN A 75 -1.41 -1.90 7.23
CA ASN A 75 -1.54 -3.00 8.19
C ASN A 75 -2.94 -3.06 8.78
N VAL A 76 -3.50 -1.92 9.11
CA VAL A 76 -4.84 -1.87 9.70
C VAL A 76 -5.90 -2.31 8.70
N THR A 77 -5.84 -1.77 7.47
CA THR A 77 -6.88 -2.05 6.49
C THR A 77 -6.76 -3.44 5.89
N SER A 78 -5.59 -4.06 5.97
CA SER A 78 -5.36 -5.37 5.38
C SER A 78 -5.39 -6.49 6.40
N ASN A 79 -5.71 -6.19 7.64
CA ASN A 79 -5.65 -7.19 8.71
C ASN A 79 -6.52 -8.41 8.46
N ASN A 80 -7.55 -8.27 7.66
CA ASN A 80 -8.48 -9.36 7.42
C ASN A 80 -8.14 -10.15 6.17
N GLN A 81 -6.99 -9.93 5.58
CA GLN A 81 -6.60 -10.58 4.34
C GLN A 81 -5.37 -11.44 4.52
N VAL A 82 -5.33 -12.54 3.77
CA VAL A 82 -4.20 -13.47 3.86
C VAL A 82 -2.89 -12.78 3.52
N LEU A 83 -2.92 -11.94 2.49
CA LEU A 83 -1.72 -11.23 2.07
C LEU A 83 -1.15 -10.39 3.19
N SER A 84 -2.02 -9.73 3.93
CA SER A 84 -1.55 -8.87 4.99
C SER A 84 -0.97 -9.67 6.15
N SER A 85 -1.39 -10.91 6.33
CA SER A 85 -0.81 -11.74 7.38
C SER A 85 0.68 -11.91 7.19
N ASN A 86 1.10 -12.21 5.97
CA ASN A 86 2.52 -12.39 5.70
C ASN A 86 3.31 -11.12 5.91
N LEU A 87 2.77 -10.01 5.46
CA LEU A 87 3.42 -8.73 5.62
C LEU A 87 3.42 -8.31 7.08
N THR A 88 2.29 -8.48 7.74
CA THR A 88 2.12 -8.05 9.11
C THR A 88 3.02 -8.83 10.05
N ASP A 89 3.18 -10.13 9.82
CA ASP A 89 4.06 -10.93 10.64
C ASP A 89 5.48 -10.40 10.60
N GLY A 90 5.94 -10.03 9.41
CA GLY A 90 7.27 -9.49 9.29
C GLY A 90 7.44 -8.15 9.97
N TYR A 91 6.44 -7.29 9.84
CA TYR A 91 6.50 -5.95 10.41
C TYR A 91 6.21 -5.92 11.89
N LEU A 92 5.06 -6.46 12.26
CA LEU A 92 4.59 -6.31 13.63
C LEU A 92 5.37 -7.15 14.61
N ALA A 93 5.79 -8.33 14.20
CA ALA A 93 6.59 -9.18 15.07
C ALA A 93 7.92 -8.51 15.40
N ASN A 94 8.49 -7.81 14.44
CA ASN A 94 9.76 -7.13 14.64
C ASN A 94 9.65 -5.83 15.42
N ASN A 95 8.45 -5.28 15.49
CA ASN A 95 8.23 -3.98 16.12
C ASN A 95 7.68 -4.06 17.51
N ARG A 96 7.49 -5.25 18.03
CA ARG A 96 6.98 -5.40 19.39
C ARG A 96 8.06 -5.36 20.43
#